data_6dafc30feefa05bb50ccc01095efed5c
#
_entry.id   6dafc30feefa05bb50ccc01095efed5c
#
_cell.length_a   1.000
_cell.length_b   1.000
_cell.length_c   1.000
_cell.angle_alpha   90.00
_cell.angle_beta   90.00
_cell.angle_gamma   90.00
#
_symmetry.space_group_name_H-M   'P 1'
#
loop_
_entity.id
_entity.type
_entity.pdbx_description
1 polymer ?
#
loop_
_entity_poly.entity_id
_entity_poly.type
_entity_poly.pdbx_seq_one_letter_code
_entity_poly.pdbx_strand_id
1 'polypeptide(L)'
;MMIQTLRPSGQEHVTLVLEDGREIPTTLGLVTELRLFAGKQLEEAQLRLLQEKTAAAFARERALGLLSYRPHSEKELRDKLLRKGTAPAAADAAVEWLRDHAYLDDAGYAISVARHYAKKGFGAKRIISELYRRGISREFWDDALRELPEPDDEIDRFLRSRLKDPENPDEIRKVSAALSRRGYSWDEIRSALDRFLHP
;
A
#
# COMPACT_ATOMS: atom_id res chain seq x y z
N MET A 1 40.35 -4.24 -3.16
CA MET A 1 40.04 -5.17 -2.07
C MET A 1 39.71 -6.53 -2.65
N MET A 2 40.21 -7.59 -2.04
CA MET A 2 40.01 -8.95 -2.58
C MET A 2 38.91 -9.69 -1.77
N ILE A 3 38.07 -10.45 -2.45
CA ILE A 3 37.13 -11.37 -1.82
C ILE A 3 37.92 -12.60 -1.34
N GLN A 4 37.95 -12.83 -0.03
CA GLN A 4 38.63 -13.97 0.54
C GLN A 4 37.81 -15.24 0.40
N THR A 5 36.51 -15.18 0.71
CA THR A 5 35.60 -16.33 0.62
C THR A 5 34.15 -15.91 0.48
N LEU A 6 33.32 -16.83 0.03
CA LEU A 6 31.86 -16.68 0.01
C LEU A 6 31.27 -17.75 0.93
N ARG A 7 30.51 -17.34 1.93
CA ARG A 7 29.83 -18.24 2.88
C ARG A 7 28.32 -18.24 2.63
N PRO A 8 27.69 -19.37 2.33
CA PRO A 8 26.24 -19.46 2.30
C PRO A 8 25.65 -19.04 3.65
N SER A 9 24.59 -18.19 3.63
CA SER A 9 23.89 -17.73 4.85
C SER A 9 22.38 -17.96 4.78
N GLY A 10 21.95 -18.92 3.96
CA GLY A 10 20.57 -19.31 3.70
C GLY A 10 20.42 -19.91 2.32
N GLN A 11 19.18 -20.09 1.85
CA GLN A 11 18.93 -20.68 0.52
C GLN A 11 19.32 -19.72 -0.61
N GLU A 12 19.11 -18.41 -0.42
CA GLU A 12 19.35 -17.38 -1.45
C GLU A 12 20.33 -16.29 -0.99
N HIS A 13 20.90 -16.42 0.20
CA HIS A 13 21.80 -15.43 0.78
C HIS A 13 23.22 -15.97 0.88
N VAL A 14 24.17 -15.07 0.67
CA VAL A 14 25.60 -15.33 0.73
C VAL A 14 26.27 -14.17 1.47
N THR A 15 27.23 -14.46 2.32
CA THR A 15 28.10 -13.46 2.93
C THR A 15 29.46 -13.49 2.25
N LEU A 16 29.84 -12.38 1.64
CA LEU A 16 31.20 -12.15 1.15
C LEU A 16 32.09 -11.76 2.32
N VAL A 17 33.22 -12.42 2.45
CA VAL A 17 34.26 -12.04 3.42
C VAL A 17 35.42 -11.44 2.64
N LEU A 18 35.77 -10.21 2.94
CA LEU A 18 36.92 -9.52 2.34
C LEU A 18 38.21 -9.80 3.10
N GLU A 19 39.36 -9.57 2.45
CA GLU A 19 40.69 -9.78 3.03
C GLU A 19 40.97 -8.96 4.30
N ASP A 20 40.26 -7.82 4.46
CA ASP A 20 40.34 -6.97 5.66
C ASP A 20 39.35 -7.39 6.79
N GLY A 21 38.69 -8.54 6.63
CA GLY A 21 37.74 -9.10 7.60
C GLY A 21 36.32 -8.52 7.51
N ARG A 22 36.05 -7.57 6.65
CA ARG A 22 34.68 -7.07 6.46
C ARG A 22 33.81 -8.14 5.88
N GLU A 23 32.58 -8.22 6.36
CA GLU A 23 31.54 -9.11 5.88
C GLU A 23 30.45 -8.31 5.16
N ILE A 24 30.09 -8.73 3.96
CA ILE A 24 29.04 -8.10 3.16
C ILE A 24 27.99 -9.17 2.84
N PRO A 25 26.84 -9.12 3.55
CA PRO A 25 25.72 -9.98 3.19
C PRO A 25 25.18 -9.56 1.81
N THR A 26 24.89 -10.53 0.95
CA THR A 26 24.33 -10.30 -0.38
C THR A 26 23.46 -11.47 -0.81
N THR A 27 22.93 -11.45 -2.02
CA THR A 27 22.11 -12.53 -2.56
C THR A 27 22.89 -13.39 -3.57
N LEU A 28 22.50 -14.65 -3.72
CA LEU A 28 23.09 -15.55 -4.71
C LEU A 28 22.90 -15.01 -6.14
N GLY A 29 21.76 -14.35 -6.41
CA GLY A 29 21.50 -13.69 -7.69
C GLY A 29 22.55 -12.61 -8.01
N LEU A 30 22.92 -11.77 -7.03
CA LEU A 30 23.96 -10.74 -7.21
C LEU A 30 25.37 -11.35 -7.33
N VAL A 31 25.64 -12.45 -6.63
CA VAL A 31 26.90 -13.19 -6.80
C VAL A 31 27.06 -13.65 -8.26
N THR A 32 25.99 -14.17 -8.85
CA THR A 32 25.99 -14.61 -10.25
C THR A 32 26.04 -13.44 -11.21
N GLU A 33 25.19 -12.42 -11.04
CA GLU A 33 25.12 -11.24 -11.91
C GLU A 33 26.46 -10.51 -11.98
N LEU A 34 27.11 -10.28 -10.84
CA LEU A 34 28.37 -9.54 -10.74
C LEU A 34 29.60 -10.46 -10.86
N ARG A 35 29.39 -11.75 -11.09
CA ARG A 35 30.44 -12.76 -11.20
C ARG A 35 31.44 -12.69 -10.04
N LEU A 36 30.90 -12.74 -8.81
CA LEU A 36 31.71 -12.71 -7.59
C LEU A 36 32.24 -14.09 -7.24
N PHE A 37 33.53 -14.18 -6.94
CA PHE A 37 34.19 -15.45 -6.55
C PHE A 37 35.37 -15.17 -5.63
N ALA A 38 35.83 -16.16 -4.90
CA ALA A 38 37.00 -16.05 -4.05
C ALA A 38 38.25 -15.71 -4.87
N GLY A 39 39.04 -14.74 -4.46
CA GLY A 39 40.19 -14.21 -5.18
C GLY A 39 39.87 -13.05 -6.13
N LYS A 40 38.60 -12.72 -6.38
CA LYS A 40 38.27 -11.54 -7.19
C LYS A 40 38.64 -10.26 -6.47
N GLN A 41 39.35 -9.40 -7.18
CA GLN A 41 39.60 -8.03 -6.71
C GLN A 41 38.42 -7.13 -7.05
N LEU A 42 37.99 -6.35 -6.08
CA LEU A 42 36.95 -5.33 -6.22
C LEU A 42 37.58 -3.95 -6.08
N GLU A 43 37.35 -3.11 -7.06
CA GLU A 43 37.62 -1.68 -6.95
C GLU A 43 36.57 -1.03 -6.03
N GLU A 44 36.88 0.14 -5.51
CA GLU A 44 35.97 0.84 -4.59
C GLU A 44 34.60 1.14 -5.23
N ALA A 45 34.58 1.52 -6.50
CA ALA A 45 33.35 1.74 -7.26
C ALA A 45 32.49 0.45 -7.38
N GLN A 46 33.13 -0.69 -7.61
CA GLN A 46 32.45 -1.98 -7.69
C GLN A 46 31.90 -2.40 -6.32
N LEU A 47 32.62 -2.10 -5.26
CA LEU A 47 32.18 -2.37 -3.90
C LEU A 47 30.93 -1.52 -3.53
N ARG A 48 30.95 -0.24 -3.87
CA ARG A 48 29.79 0.65 -3.67
C ARG A 48 28.58 0.14 -4.46
N LEU A 49 28.77 -0.18 -5.74
CA LEU A 49 27.70 -0.73 -6.58
C LEU A 49 27.12 -2.03 -6.00
N LEU A 50 27.98 -2.93 -5.50
CA LEU A 50 27.55 -4.16 -4.83
C LEU A 50 26.69 -3.83 -3.59
N GLN A 51 27.12 -2.90 -2.75
CA GLN A 51 26.39 -2.49 -1.56
C GLN A 51 25.02 -1.89 -1.89
N GLU A 52 24.95 -1.02 -2.89
CA GLU A 52 23.69 -0.42 -3.37
C GLU A 52 22.74 -1.47 -3.92
N LYS A 53 23.22 -2.35 -4.80
CA LYS A 53 22.41 -3.46 -5.35
C LYS A 53 21.93 -4.42 -4.26
N THR A 54 22.78 -4.72 -3.29
CA THR A 54 22.44 -5.58 -2.16
C THR A 54 21.35 -4.94 -1.29
N ALA A 55 21.49 -3.65 -0.96
CA ALA A 55 20.48 -2.93 -0.20
C ALA A 55 19.12 -2.91 -0.93
N ALA A 56 19.12 -2.71 -2.25
CA ALA A 56 17.93 -2.76 -3.08
C ALA A 56 17.31 -4.19 -3.13
N ALA A 57 18.15 -5.24 -3.22
CA ALA A 57 17.68 -6.63 -3.21
C ALA A 57 16.97 -6.97 -1.89
N PHE A 58 17.57 -6.66 -0.75
CA PHE A 58 16.97 -6.88 0.56
C PHE A 58 15.71 -6.04 0.80
N ALA A 59 15.69 -4.81 0.25
CA ALA A 59 14.50 -3.99 0.28
C ALA A 59 13.33 -4.64 -0.51
N ARG A 60 13.61 -5.22 -1.69
CA ARG A 60 12.61 -5.96 -2.50
C ARG A 60 12.07 -7.19 -1.76
N GLU A 61 12.95 -8.01 -1.18
CA GLU A 61 12.53 -9.19 -0.40
C GLU A 61 11.61 -8.78 0.76
N ARG A 62 11.99 -7.74 1.49
CA ARG A 62 11.18 -7.21 2.59
C ARG A 62 9.83 -6.69 2.11
N ALA A 63 9.82 -6.02 0.96
CA ALA A 63 8.61 -5.47 0.35
C ALA A 63 7.67 -6.59 -0.12
N LEU A 64 8.20 -7.62 -0.80
CA LEU A 64 7.44 -8.81 -1.19
C LEU A 64 6.84 -9.52 0.02
N GLY A 65 7.59 -9.62 1.12
CA GLY A 65 7.08 -10.12 2.39
C GLY A 65 5.93 -9.29 2.95
N LEU A 66 5.93 -7.96 2.77
CA LEU A 66 4.81 -7.10 3.17
C LEU A 66 3.59 -7.30 2.25
N LEU A 67 3.80 -7.42 0.95
CA LEU A 67 2.74 -7.64 -0.04
C LEU A 67 2.07 -9.01 0.09
N SER A 68 2.77 -10.02 0.58
CA SER A 68 2.20 -11.35 0.82
C SER A 68 1.08 -11.36 1.88
N TYR A 69 1.06 -10.39 2.78
CA TYR A 69 0.00 -10.25 3.79
C TYR A 69 -1.23 -9.51 3.28
N ARG A 70 -1.03 -8.44 2.52
CA ARG A 70 -2.11 -7.65 1.91
C ARG A 70 -1.58 -6.68 0.86
N PRO A 71 -2.45 -6.18 -0.03
CA PRO A 71 -2.10 -5.08 -0.93
C PRO A 71 -1.69 -3.81 -0.17
N HIS A 72 -0.79 -3.04 -0.77
CA HIS A 72 -0.30 -1.75 -0.31
C HIS A 72 -0.21 -0.79 -1.49
N SER A 73 -0.37 0.50 -1.26
CA SER A 73 0.03 1.50 -2.25
C SER A 73 1.56 1.64 -2.29
N GLU A 74 2.08 2.20 -3.39
CA GLU A 74 3.52 2.51 -3.52
C GLU A 74 4.02 3.32 -2.33
N LYS A 75 3.29 4.40 -1.99
CA LYS A 75 3.64 5.26 -0.86
C LYS A 75 3.59 4.53 0.48
N GLU A 76 2.53 3.76 0.74
CA GLU A 76 2.41 2.99 1.99
C GLU A 76 3.56 1.99 2.14
N LEU A 77 3.92 1.31 1.06
CA LEU A 77 5.01 0.33 1.04
C LEU A 77 6.36 1.00 1.31
N ARG A 78 6.65 2.10 0.60
CA ARG A 78 7.83 2.93 0.81
C ARG A 78 7.95 3.38 2.27
N ASP A 79 6.89 3.97 2.82
CA ASP A 79 6.87 4.47 4.20
C ASP A 79 7.11 3.32 5.21
N LYS A 80 6.61 2.13 4.93
CA LYS A 80 6.86 0.94 5.75
C LYS A 80 8.32 0.47 5.68
N LEU A 81 8.93 0.47 4.50
CA LEU A 81 10.33 0.12 4.32
C LEU A 81 11.24 1.09 5.10
N LEU A 82 10.98 2.39 4.98
CA LEU A 82 11.72 3.41 5.73
C LEU A 82 11.62 3.23 7.24
N ARG A 83 10.39 3.00 7.75
CA ARG A 83 10.17 2.75 9.19
C ARG A 83 10.86 1.48 9.70
N LYS A 84 11.13 0.52 8.83
CA LYS A 84 11.90 -0.70 9.14
C LYS A 84 13.42 -0.52 8.95
N GLY A 85 13.89 0.71 8.76
CA GLY A 85 15.32 1.04 8.65
C GLY A 85 15.93 0.80 7.27
N THR A 86 15.10 0.61 6.22
CA THR A 86 15.62 0.56 4.84
C THR A 86 16.07 1.96 4.41
N ALA A 87 17.26 2.07 3.84
CA ALA A 87 17.77 3.34 3.31
C ALA A 87 16.83 3.89 2.21
N PRO A 88 16.64 5.23 2.12
CA PRO A 88 15.70 5.83 1.17
C PRO A 88 15.91 5.37 -0.27
N ALA A 89 17.15 5.44 -0.78
CA ALA A 89 17.47 5.01 -2.14
C ALA A 89 17.13 3.53 -2.40
N ALA A 90 17.38 2.64 -1.43
CA ALA A 90 17.03 1.23 -1.55
C ALA A 90 15.51 0.99 -1.51
N ALA A 91 14.79 1.77 -0.68
CA ALA A 91 13.32 1.71 -0.64
C ALA A 91 12.70 2.18 -1.96
N ASP A 92 13.21 3.29 -2.52
CA ASP A 92 12.76 3.83 -3.80
C ASP A 92 13.02 2.84 -4.95
N ALA A 93 14.23 2.29 -5.04
CA ALA A 93 14.58 1.28 -6.03
C ALA A 93 13.74 0.00 -5.91
N ALA A 94 13.38 -0.41 -4.68
CA ALA A 94 12.53 -1.57 -4.47
C ALA A 94 11.09 -1.32 -4.93
N VAL A 95 10.52 -0.15 -4.62
CA VAL A 95 9.16 0.22 -5.04
C VAL A 95 9.08 0.35 -6.55
N GLU A 96 10.05 1.01 -7.18
CA GLU A 96 10.14 1.13 -8.64
C GLU A 96 10.19 -0.25 -9.31
N TRP A 97 11.07 -1.12 -8.84
CA TRP A 97 11.16 -2.48 -9.37
C TRP A 97 9.83 -3.25 -9.24
N LEU A 98 9.16 -3.14 -8.09
CA LEU A 98 7.88 -3.82 -7.85
C LEU A 98 6.76 -3.29 -8.75
N ARG A 99 6.73 -1.98 -9.01
CA ARG A 99 5.81 -1.36 -9.95
C ARG A 99 6.05 -1.87 -11.38
N ASP A 100 7.32 -1.84 -11.83
CA ASP A 100 7.70 -2.24 -13.19
C ASP A 100 7.43 -3.74 -13.46
N HIS A 101 7.37 -4.56 -12.40
CA HIS A 101 7.04 -5.98 -12.48
C HIS A 101 5.58 -6.30 -12.11
N ALA A 102 4.71 -5.26 -12.08
CA ALA A 102 3.28 -5.39 -11.81
C ALA A 102 2.92 -6.02 -10.44
N TYR A 103 3.80 -5.92 -9.44
CA TYR A 103 3.47 -6.28 -8.05
C TYR A 103 2.70 -5.18 -7.31
N LEU A 104 2.71 -3.96 -7.85
CA LEU A 104 1.98 -2.80 -7.33
C LEU A 104 1.03 -2.28 -8.41
N ASP A 105 -0.21 -2.04 -8.00
CA ASP A 105 -1.28 -1.49 -8.82
C ASP A 105 -2.12 -0.55 -7.94
N ASP A 106 -1.72 0.72 -7.87
CA ASP A 106 -2.40 1.72 -7.04
C ASP A 106 -3.81 2.02 -7.55
N ALA A 107 -4.06 1.92 -8.86
CA ALA A 107 -5.39 2.09 -9.43
C ALA A 107 -6.34 0.96 -8.99
N GLY A 108 -5.96 -0.29 -9.20
CA GLY A 108 -6.75 -1.45 -8.76
C GLY A 108 -6.90 -1.50 -7.24
N TYR A 109 -5.86 -1.08 -6.49
CA TYR A 109 -5.93 -0.99 -5.03
C TYR A 109 -6.91 0.10 -4.58
N ALA A 110 -6.96 1.26 -5.25
CA ALA A 110 -7.95 2.30 -4.99
C ALA A 110 -9.38 1.79 -5.15
N ILE A 111 -9.68 1.11 -6.26
CA ILE A 111 -10.99 0.50 -6.54
C ILE A 111 -11.35 -0.53 -5.45
N SER A 112 -10.40 -1.39 -5.07
CA SER A 112 -10.60 -2.40 -4.05
C SER A 112 -10.92 -1.79 -2.67
N VAL A 113 -10.20 -0.74 -2.28
CA VAL A 113 -10.44 0.02 -1.05
C VAL A 113 -11.80 0.69 -1.09
N ALA A 114 -12.16 1.36 -2.19
CA ALA A 114 -13.42 2.05 -2.36
C ALA A 114 -14.61 1.08 -2.23
N ARG A 115 -14.58 -0.04 -2.95
CA ARG A 115 -15.60 -1.09 -2.88
C ARG A 115 -15.73 -1.68 -1.47
N HIS A 116 -14.60 -1.91 -0.78
CA HIS A 116 -14.62 -2.44 0.58
C HIS A 116 -15.32 -1.50 1.56
N TYR A 117 -15.05 -0.20 1.48
CA TYR A 117 -15.67 0.79 2.36
C TYR A 117 -17.13 1.07 1.98
N ALA A 118 -17.47 1.09 0.70
CA ALA A 118 -18.86 1.19 0.25
C ALA A 118 -19.72 0.04 0.80
N LYS A 119 -19.25 -1.21 0.69
CA LYS A 119 -19.93 -2.39 1.29
C LYS A 119 -20.12 -2.30 2.81
N LYS A 120 -19.33 -1.49 3.50
CA LYS A 120 -19.48 -1.21 4.94
C LYS A 120 -20.45 -0.06 5.24
N GLY A 121 -21.07 0.51 4.22
CA GLY A 121 -22.02 1.62 4.34
C GLY A 121 -21.31 2.96 4.62
N PHE A 122 -20.14 3.19 4.00
CA PHE A 122 -19.46 4.47 4.04
C PHE A 122 -19.62 5.21 2.70
N GLY A 123 -19.91 6.50 2.77
CA GLY A 123 -20.03 7.38 1.62
C GLY A 123 -18.70 7.89 1.07
N ALA A 124 -18.76 8.57 -0.06
CA ALA A 124 -17.61 9.01 -0.85
C ALA A 124 -16.57 9.82 -0.05
N LYS A 125 -17.01 10.75 0.81
CA LYS A 125 -16.09 11.57 1.64
C LYS A 125 -15.23 10.71 2.58
N ARG A 126 -15.81 9.65 3.15
CA ARG A 126 -15.06 8.74 4.03
C ARG A 126 -14.13 7.86 3.23
N ILE A 127 -14.55 7.39 2.05
CA ILE A 127 -13.72 6.60 1.13
C ILE A 127 -12.50 7.43 0.70
N ILE A 128 -12.69 8.67 0.27
CA ILE A 128 -11.59 9.59 -0.09
C ILE A 128 -10.59 9.74 1.08
N SER A 129 -11.09 9.91 2.30
CA SER A 129 -10.23 10.00 3.48
C SER A 129 -9.39 8.74 3.69
N GLU A 130 -9.92 7.56 3.37
CA GLU A 130 -9.20 6.30 3.46
C GLU A 130 -8.17 6.13 2.33
N LEU A 131 -8.50 6.55 1.10
CA LEU A 131 -7.56 6.57 -0.02
C LEU A 131 -6.36 7.48 0.29
N TYR A 132 -6.64 8.69 0.78
CA TYR A 132 -5.61 9.64 1.23
C TYR A 132 -4.74 9.05 2.34
N ARG A 133 -5.33 8.46 3.37
CA ARG A 133 -4.61 7.85 4.50
C ARG A 133 -3.69 6.71 4.06
N ARG A 134 -4.05 6.00 2.99
CA ARG A 134 -3.25 4.94 2.39
C ARG A 134 -2.20 5.46 1.41
N GLY A 135 -2.17 6.79 1.18
CA GLY A 135 -1.22 7.43 0.29
C GLY A 135 -1.46 7.13 -1.19
N ILE A 136 -2.67 6.70 -1.55
CA ILE A 136 -3.05 6.51 -2.94
C ILE A 136 -3.18 7.88 -3.62
N SER A 137 -2.60 8.04 -4.82
CA SER A 137 -2.61 9.28 -5.57
C SER A 137 -4.03 9.73 -5.93
N ARG A 138 -4.26 11.05 -5.95
CA ARG A 138 -5.56 11.64 -6.26
C ARG A 138 -6.08 11.30 -7.66
N GLU A 139 -5.18 11.08 -8.59
CA GLU A 139 -5.53 10.71 -9.97
C GLU A 139 -6.39 9.44 -10.07
N PHE A 140 -6.29 8.52 -9.10
CA PHE A 140 -7.06 7.28 -9.06
C PHE A 140 -8.39 7.38 -8.31
N TRP A 141 -8.68 8.51 -7.63
CA TRP A 141 -9.85 8.59 -6.75
C TRP A 141 -11.16 8.64 -7.51
N ASP A 142 -11.23 9.45 -8.57
CA ASP A 142 -12.46 9.62 -9.35
C ASP A 142 -12.85 8.32 -10.04
N ASP A 143 -11.90 7.59 -10.59
CA ASP A 143 -12.15 6.28 -11.20
C ASP A 143 -12.59 5.26 -10.16
N ALA A 144 -11.94 5.23 -8.99
CA ALA A 144 -12.32 4.34 -7.91
C ALA A 144 -13.74 4.62 -7.37
N LEU A 145 -14.16 5.89 -7.32
CA LEU A 145 -15.51 6.27 -6.90
C LEU A 145 -16.57 6.00 -7.98
N ARG A 146 -16.23 6.18 -9.26
CA ARG A 146 -17.13 5.91 -10.40
C ARG A 146 -17.50 4.43 -10.51
N GLU A 147 -16.64 3.54 -10.07
CA GLU A 147 -16.87 2.10 -10.01
C GLU A 147 -17.79 1.64 -8.86
N LEU A 148 -18.24 2.57 -8.00
CA LEU A 148 -19.13 2.22 -6.91
C LEU A 148 -20.58 2.16 -7.37
N PRO A 149 -21.40 1.26 -6.79
CA PRO A 149 -22.85 1.31 -6.98
C PRO A 149 -23.42 2.60 -6.37
N GLU A 150 -24.59 3.00 -6.85
CA GLU A 150 -25.33 4.10 -6.24
C GLU A 150 -25.53 3.85 -4.73
N PRO A 151 -25.37 4.88 -3.89
CA PRO A 151 -25.40 4.72 -2.43
C PRO A 151 -26.78 4.52 -1.84
N ASP A 152 -27.83 4.61 -2.66
CA ASP A 152 -29.22 4.63 -2.26
C ASP A 152 -29.62 3.42 -1.42
N ASP A 153 -29.29 2.22 -1.86
CA ASP A 153 -29.61 0.98 -1.14
C ASP A 153 -28.98 0.94 0.27
N GLU A 154 -27.75 1.43 0.43
CA GLU A 154 -27.05 1.42 1.71
C GLU A 154 -27.61 2.48 2.66
N ILE A 155 -27.96 3.66 2.14
CA ILE A 155 -28.59 4.72 2.93
C ILE A 155 -29.99 4.29 3.34
N ASP A 156 -30.81 3.75 2.44
CA ASP A 156 -32.17 3.29 2.72
C ASP A 156 -32.17 2.15 3.75
N ARG A 157 -31.22 1.21 3.66
CA ARG A 157 -31.04 0.17 4.67
C ARG A 157 -30.69 0.76 6.04
N PHE A 158 -29.82 1.77 6.07
CA PHE A 158 -29.48 2.48 7.30
C PHE A 158 -30.68 3.21 7.89
N LEU A 159 -31.46 3.93 7.07
CA LEU A 159 -32.69 4.62 7.49
C LEU A 159 -33.68 3.63 8.11
N ARG A 160 -34.02 2.54 7.41
CA ARG A 160 -34.92 1.50 7.93
C ARG A 160 -34.47 0.93 9.27
N SER A 161 -33.18 0.83 9.49
CA SER A 161 -32.65 0.26 10.73
C SER A 161 -32.65 1.25 11.91
N ARG A 162 -32.56 2.56 11.64
CA ARG A 162 -32.28 3.58 12.65
C ARG A 162 -33.35 4.64 12.84
N LEU A 163 -34.16 4.95 11.83
CA LEU A 163 -35.26 5.88 11.89
C LEU A 163 -36.53 5.10 12.24
N LYS A 164 -36.96 5.20 13.52
CA LYS A 164 -38.12 4.47 14.02
C LYS A 164 -39.39 5.29 13.94
N ASP A 165 -39.27 6.60 14.18
CA ASP A 165 -40.36 7.56 14.09
C ASP A 165 -40.04 8.60 13.01
N PRO A 166 -40.59 8.42 11.79
CA PRO A 166 -40.36 9.32 10.66
C PRO A 166 -40.91 10.75 10.87
N GLU A 167 -41.82 10.95 11.82
CA GLU A 167 -42.36 12.27 12.13
C GLU A 167 -41.54 13.02 13.22
N ASN A 168 -40.61 12.33 13.86
CA ASN A 168 -39.77 12.89 14.92
C ASN A 168 -38.55 13.67 14.36
N PRO A 169 -38.52 15.01 14.44
CA PRO A 169 -37.41 15.81 13.88
C PRO A 169 -36.07 15.51 14.54
N ASP A 170 -36.07 15.11 15.82
CA ASP A 170 -34.84 14.78 16.54
C ASP A 170 -34.23 13.45 16.07
N GLU A 171 -35.05 12.46 15.73
CA GLU A 171 -34.57 11.22 15.13
C GLU A 171 -34.02 11.46 13.73
N ILE A 172 -34.74 12.22 12.89
CA ILE A 172 -34.26 12.61 11.55
C ILE A 172 -32.92 13.31 11.65
N ARG A 173 -32.77 14.27 12.55
CA ARG A 173 -31.51 14.99 12.77
C ARG A 173 -30.38 14.06 13.20
N LYS A 174 -30.61 13.14 14.12
CA LYS A 174 -29.64 12.17 14.62
C LYS A 174 -29.16 11.22 13.51
N VAL A 175 -30.10 10.71 12.72
CA VAL A 175 -29.80 9.79 11.61
C VAL A 175 -29.04 10.51 10.50
N SER A 176 -29.48 11.73 10.12
CA SER A 176 -28.75 12.56 9.13
C SER A 176 -27.32 12.86 9.56
N ALA A 177 -27.12 13.23 10.83
CA ALA A 177 -25.78 13.45 11.37
C ALA A 177 -24.93 12.16 11.38
N ALA A 178 -25.55 11.00 11.59
CA ALA A 178 -24.85 9.72 11.53
C ALA A 178 -24.42 9.36 10.10
N LEU A 179 -25.28 9.59 9.10
CA LEU A 179 -24.95 9.42 7.68
C LEU A 179 -23.86 10.39 7.21
N SER A 180 -23.94 11.66 7.64
CA SER A 180 -22.89 12.64 7.36
C SER A 180 -21.53 12.21 7.92
N ARG A 181 -21.47 11.68 9.16
CA ARG A 181 -20.24 11.13 9.75
C ARG A 181 -19.73 9.90 9.01
N ARG A 182 -20.61 9.15 8.33
CA ARG A 182 -20.23 8.04 7.45
C ARG A 182 -19.68 8.51 6.10
N GLY A 183 -19.79 9.82 5.80
CA GLY A 183 -19.21 10.42 4.60
C GLY A 183 -20.17 10.58 3.43
N TYR A 184 -21.47 10.44 3.66
CA TYR A 184 -22.49 10.78 2.67
C TYR A 184 -22.64 12.31 2.56
N SER A 185 -22.98 12.79 1.36
CA SER A 185 -23.29 14.19 1.09
C SER A 185 -24.68 14.56 1.61
N TRP A 186 -24.92 15.88 1.78
CA TRP A 186 -26.25 16.36 2.17
C TRP A 186 -27.31 16.08 1.11
N ASP A 187 -26.96 16.10 -0.17
CA ASP A 187 -27.89 15.82 -1.27
C ASP A 187 -28.31 14.35 -1.28
N GLU A 188 -27.36 13.42 -1.10
CA GLU A 188 -27.65 11.98 -0.94
C GLU A 188 -28.56 11.71 0.27
N ILE A 189 -28.25 12.34 1.42
CA ILE A 189 -29.02 12.16 2.64
C ILE A 189 -30.44 12.72 2.46
N ARG A 190 -30.57 13.91 1.86
CA ARG A 190 -31.87 14.54 1.61
C ARG A 190 -32.71 13.70 0.67
N SER A 191 -32.16 13.30 -0.47
CA SER A 191 -32.85 12.46 -1.46
C SER A 191 -33.33 11.14 -0.86
N ALA A 192 -32.50 10.54 -0.01
CA ALA A 192 -32.89 9.29 0.65
C ALA A 192 -34.00 9.50 1.71
N LEU A 193 -33.93 10.60 2.46
CA LEU A 193 -35.01 10.94 3.42
C LEU A 193 -36.31 11.25 2.67
N ASP A 194 -36.28 12.00 1.57
CA ASP A 194 -37.47 12.30 0.78
C ASP A 194 -38.11 11.02 0.25
N ARG A 195 -37.35 10.07 -0.28
CA ARG A 195 -37.86 8.75 -0.68
C ARG A 195 -38.40 7.93 0.47
N PHE A 196 -37.77 8.02 1.64
CA PHE A 196 -38.16 7.26 2.83
C PHE A 196 -39.46 7.79 3.47
N LEU A 197 -39.65 9.11 3.46
CA LEU A 197 -40.79 9.78 4.06
C LEU A 197 -42.01 9.87 3.12
N HIS A 198 -41.77 9.80 1.79
CA HIS A 198 -42.79 9.91 0.75
C HIS A 198 -42.67 8.76 -0.25
N PRO A 199 -42.94 7.49 0.16
CA PRO A 199 -42.77 6.30 -0.67
C PRO A 199 -43.70 6.23 -1.88
#